data_2c98d6dfd3203234bc5d9c65f9dd2849
#
_entry.id   2c98d6dfd3203234bc5d9c65f9dd2849
#
_cell.length_a   1.000
_cell.length_b   1.000
_cell.length_c   1.000
_cell.angle_alpha   90.00
_cell.angle_beta   90.00
_cell.angle_gamma   90.00
#
_symmetry.space_group_name_H-M   'P 1'
#
loop_
_entity.id
_entity.type
_entity.pdbx_description
1 polymer ?
#
loop_
_entity_poly.entity_id
_entity_poly.type
_entity_poly.pdbx_seq_one_letter_code
_entity_poly.pdbx_strand_id
1 'polypeptide(L)'
;MTILRMFRLSAVTALAGMASLTFSSCASPVKSVAKRNVDGRTFDAPAYRPTNPRAVRVKASVNNHAVYVMEGNKPLLVTPASFGAPEHGTPLGNHTAYARIRNKRSMSYGKYPMPFWVEFKPGYGFHGGWVHAVNKSHGCVRLPWNVAPKFWELVPLGTPMSILPNQPEDATIGKNIPRLNDAAAPEWPQNVLWTDRVFHITDGKKIFAD
;
A
#
# COMPACT_ATOMS: atom_id res chain seq x y z
N MET A 1 -82.61 35.98 -3.20
CA MET A 1 -81.43 36.74 -3.74
C MET A 1 -80.31 36.58 -2.79
N THR A 2 -79.41 35.67 -3.14
CA THR A 2 -78.29 35.26 -2.27
C THR A 2 -76.98 35.42 -3.04
N ILE A 3 -76.10 36.31 -2.56
CA ILE A 3 -74.85 36.66 -3.19
C ILE A 3 -73.79 35.73 -2.65
N LEU A 4 -73.22 34.93 -3.49
CA LEU A 4 -72.12 33.97 -3.23
C LEU A 4 -70.79 34.74 -3.28
N ARG A 5 -70.10 34.89 -2.15
CA ARG A 5 -68.71 35.42 -2.10
C ARG A 5 -67.72 34.28 -2.23
N MET A 6 -66.97 34.26 -3.32
CA MET A 6 -65.79 33.34 -3.56
C MET A 6 -64.62 33.90 -2.77
N PHE A 7 -64.12 33.12 -1.84
CA PHE A 7 -62.80 33.31 -1.21
C PHE A 7 -61.73 32.67 -2.11
N ARG A 8 -60.79 33.45 -2.58
CA ARG A 8 -59.57 32.96 -3.23
C ARG A 8 -58.55 32.65 -2.17
N LEU A 9 -58.13 31.34 -2.07
CA LEU A 9 -57.03 30.88 -1.25
C LEU A 9 -55.75 30.98 -2.07
N SER A 10 -54.85 31.87 -1.69
CA SER A 10 -53.51 31.97 -2.27
C SER A 10 -52.60 30.99 -1.56
N ALA A 11 -52.16 29.94 -2.26
CA ALA A 11 -51.12 29.01 -1.79
C ALA A 11 -49.74 29.65 -1.92
N VAL A 12 -49.08 29.91 -0.81
CA VAL A 12 -47.66 30.29 -0.78
C VAL A 12 -46.84 28.99 -0.76
N THR A 13 -46.20 28.65 -1.87
CA THR A 13 -45.25 27.59 -1.93
C THR A 13 -43.88 28.05 -1.42
N ALA A 14 -43.54 27.63 -0.21
CA ALA A 14 -42.18 27.80 0.32
C ALA A 14 -41.21 26.79 -0.32
N LEU A 15 -40.32 27.29 -1.16
CA LEU A 15 -39.23 26.51 -1.75
C LEU A 15 -38.12 26.35 -0.71
N ALA A 16 -38.06 25.22 -0.03
CA ALA A 16 -36.96 24.87 0.84
C ALA A 16 -35.74 24.45 -0.03
N GLY A 17 -34.79 25.37 -0.20
CA GLY A 17 -33.51 25.08 -0.84
C GLY A 17 -32.65 24.18 0.05
N MET A 18 -32.54 22.90 -0.27
CA MET A 18 -31.51 21.98 0.29
C MET A 18 -30.17 22.36 -0.30
N ALA A 19 -29.34 23.07 0.45
CA ALA A 19 -27.94 23.27 0.14
C ALA A 19 -27.20 21.96 0.40
N SER A 20 -26.94 21.20 -0.66
CA SER A 20 -26.07 20.01 -0.61
C SER A 20 -24.64 20.46 -0.41
N LEU A 21 -24.12 20.36 0.82
CA LEU A 21 -22.69 20.51 1.11
C LEU A 21 -21.94 19.31 0.55
N THR A 22 -21.46 19.43 -0.68
CA THR A 22 -20.51 18.48 -1.24
C THR A 22 -19.16 18.70 -0.57
N PHE A 23 -18.81 17.85 0.40
CA PHE A 23 -17.45 17.74 0.89
C PHE A 23 -16.58 17.18 -0.23
N SER A 24 -15.98 18.07 -1.02
CA SER A 24 -14.93 17.68 -1.95
C SER A 24 -13.69 17.32 -1.13
N SER A 25 -13.50 16.02 -0.90
CA SER A 25 -12.28 15.49 -0.33
C SER A 25 -11.16 15.66 -1.38
N CYS A 26 -10.39 16.74 -1.28
CA CYS A 26 -9.16 16.89 -2.04
C CYS A 26 -8.11 15.90 -1.52
N ALA A 27 -8.23 14.63 -1.90
CA ALA A 27 -7.09 13.71 -1.85
C ALA A 27 -6.13 14.16 -2.96
N SER A 28 -5.02 14.79 -2.58
CA SER A 28 -3.97 15.15 -3.52
C SER A 28 -3.53 13.88 -4.27
N PRO A 29 -3.52 13.86 -5.61
CA PRO A 29 -3.10 12.68 -6.35
C PRO A 29 -1.64 12.40 -6.02
N VAL A 30 -1.38 11.22 -5.46
CA VAL A 30 -0.01 10.69 -5.36
C VAL A 30 0.51 10.62 -6.79
N LYS A 31 1.46 11.46 -7.14
CA LYS A 31 2.13 11.42 -8.44
C LYS A 31 2.91 10.11 -8.53
N SER A 32 2.26 9.06 -9.01
CA SER A 32 2.95 7.83 -9.38
C SER A 32 3.79 8.13 -10.61
N VAL A 33 5.10 8.05 -10.49
CA VAL A 33 5.99 8.10 -11.65
C VAL A 33 5.85 6.76 -12.38
N ALA A 34 4.84 6.64 -13.21
CA ALA A 34 4.63 5.48 -14.06
C ALA A 34 5.68 5.50 -15.19
N LYS A 35 6.85 4.94 -14.93
CA LYS A 35 7.74 4.48 -16.01
C LYS A 35 7.36 3.06 -16.35
N ARG A 36 6.85 2.80 -17.56
CA ARG A 36 6.68 1.46 -18.11
C ARG A 36 8.05 0.76 -18.10
N ASN A 37 8.10 -0.49 -17.61
CA ASN A 37 9.28 -1.36 -17.56
C ASN A 37 10.35 -0.99 -16.50
N VAL A 38 9.96 -0.51 -15.34
CA VAL A 38 10.89 -0.35 -14.21
C VAL A 38 10.90 -1.64 -13.41
N ASP A 39 12.10 -2.20 -13.15
CA ASP A 39 12.24 -3.31 -12.22
C ASP A 39 12.05 -2.83 -10.77
N GLY A 40 11.76 -3.74 -9.85
CA GLY A 40 11.54 -3.40 -8.43
C GLY A 40 12.78 -2.86 -7.73
N ARG A 41 13.98 -2.94 -8.34
CA ARG A 41 15.21 -2.37 -7.77
C ARG A 41 15.33 -0.89 -8.07
N THR A 42 14.81 -0.43 -9.21
CA THR A 42 14.86 0.97 -9.65
C THR A 42 13.58 1.72 -9.31
N PHE A 43 12.46 1.02 -9.11
CA PHE A 43 11.20 1.64 -8.73
C PHE A 43 11.32 2.30 -7.36
N ASP A 44 10.78 3.49 -7.26
CA ASP A 44 10.61 4.20 -6.01
C ASP A 44 9.23 4.86 -5.95
N ALA A 45 8.66 4.93 -4.75
CA ALA A 45 7.40 5.60 -4.47
C ALA A 45 7.61 6.66 -3.39
N PRO A 46 6.96 7.83 -3.50
CA PRO A 46 6.97 8.80 -2.42
C PRO A 46 6.32 8.21 -1.16
N ALA A 47 6.89 8.53 0.00
CA ALA A 47 6.32 8.22 1.29
C ALA A 47 6.20 9.51 2.11
N TYR A 48 5.12 9.63 2.89
CA TYR A 48 4.82 10.84 3.68
C TYR A 48 4.76 10.51 5.15
N ARG A 49 5.24 11.43 5.99
CA ARG A 49 5.17 11.26 7.44
C ARG A 49 3.72 11.25 7.92
N PRO A 50 3.34 10.32 8.81
CA PRO A 50 2.04 10.37 9.45
C PRO A 50 1.96 11.57 10.41
N THR A 51 0.79 12.16 10.49
CA THR A 51 0.45 13.15 11.53
C THR A 51 0.14 12.45 12.85
N ASN A 52 -0.53 11.29 12.76
CA ASN A 52 -0.83 10.44 13.90
C ASN A 52 -0.37 8.99 13.61
N PRO A 53 0.80 8.57 14.09
CA PRO A 53 1.31 7.22 13.85
C PRO A 53 0.38 6.09 14.32
N ARG A 54 -0.47 6.33 15.32
CA ARG A 54 -1.44 5.34 15.82
C ARG A 54 -2.63 5.13 14.87
N ALA A 55 -2.87 6.07 13.97
CA ALA A 55 -3.92 5.98 12.95
C ALA A 55 -3.44 5.26 11.68
N VAL A 56 -2.16 4.89 11.59
CA VAL A 56 -1.60 4.19 10.43
C VAL A 56 -2.19 2.79 10.31
N ARG A 57 -2.55 2.40 9.09
CA ARG A 57 -3.07 1.09 8.71
C ARG A 57 -2.41 0.62 7.42
N VAL A 58 -2.15 -0.66 7.31
CA VAL A 58 -1.70 -1.29 6.06
C VAL A 58 -2.88 -1.98 5.40
N LYS A 59 -3.05 -1.78 4.11
CA LYS A 59 -4.00 -2.50 3.26
C LYS A 59 -3.24 -3.12 2.09
N ALA A 60 -3.35 -4.42 1.92
CA ALA A 60 -2.71 -5.14 0.83
C ALA A 60 -3.78 -5.78 -0.06
N SER A 61 -3.68 -5.53 -1.36
CA SER A 61 -4.58 -6.04 -2.40
C SER A 61 -3.84 -7.06 -3.26
N VAL A 62 -4.20 -8.34 -3.11
CA VAL A 62 -3.50 -9.44 -3.78
C VAL A 62 -3.73 -9.41 -5.29
N ASN A 63 -4.97 -9.15 -5.74
CA ASN A 63 -5.32 -9.12 -7.16
C ASN A 63 -4.77 -7.88 -7.87
N ASN A 64 -4.74 -6.73 -7.17
CA ASN A 64 -4.18 -5.50 -7.72
C ASN A 64 -2.64 -5.43 -7.60
N HIS A 65 -2.01 -6.40 -6.92
CA HIS A 65 -0.57 -6.40 -6.66
C HIS A 65 -0.09 -5.11 -5.99
N ALA A 66 -0.83 -4.64 -4.99
CA ALA A 66 -0.67 -3.33 -4.39
C ALA A 66 -0.62 -3.37 -2.87
N VAL A 67 0.14 -2.45 -2.30
CA VAL A 67 0.16 -2.18 -0.86
C VAL A 67 -0.06 -0.69 -0.63
N TYR A 68 -0.98 -0.39 0.25
CA TYR A 68 -1.37 0.94 0.69
C TYR A 68 -1.05 1.11 2.17
N VAL A 69 -0.26 2.11 2.54
CA VAL A 69 -0.12 2.55 3.92
C VAL A 69 -0.92 3.83 4.07
N MET A 70 -1.92 3.79 4.94
CA MET A 70 -2.94 4.84 5.07
C MET A 70 -2.96 5.44 6.47
N GLU A 71 -3.22 6.73 6.58
CA GLU A 71 -3.64 7.41 7.81
C GLU A 71 -5.08 7.89 7.61
N GLY A 72 -6.06 7.14 8.12
CA GLY A 72 -7.45 7.34 7.73
C GLY A 72 -7.62 7.19 6.21
N ASN A 73 -8.09 8.24 5.55
CA ASN A 73 -8.24 8.29 4.08
C ASN A 73 -7.02 8.89 3.35
N LYS A 74 -6.00 9.35 4.10
CA LYS A 74 -4.78 9.93 3.52
C LYS A 74 -3.78 8.83 3.18
N PRO A 75 -3.34 8.68 1.92
CA PRO A 75 -2.27 7.76 1.57
C PRO A 75 -0.92 8.30 2.03
N LEU A 76 -0.17 7.48 2.76
CA LEU A 76 1.20 7.74 3.17
C LEU A 76 2.21 7.08 2.24
N LEU A 77 1.86 5.90 1.70
CA LEU A 77 2.66 5.16 0.73
C LEU A 77 1.71 4.31 -0.12
N VAL A 78 1.89 4.36 -1.43
CA VAL A 78 1.19 3.50 -2.40
C VAL A 78 2.25 2.83 -3.27
N THR A 79 2.27 1.49 -3.30
CA THR A 79 3.35 0.77 -3.97
C THR A 79 2.86 -0.52 -4.61
N PRO A 80 3.41 -0.91 -5.76
CA PRO A 80 3.26 -2.27 -6.27
C PRO A 80 3.94 -3.26 -5.33
N ALA A 81 3.44 -4.49 -5.35
CA ALA A 81 3.98 -5.61 -4.58
C ALA A 81 3.73 -6.94 -5.29
N SER A 82 4.43 -7.99 -4.92
CA SER A 82 4.08 -9.34 -5.31
C SER A 82 3.85 -10.23 -4.09
N PHE A 83 2.92 -11.18 -4.24
CA PHE A 83 2.39 -12.00 -3.17
C PHE A 83 2.74 -13.48 -3.37
N GLY A 84 2.24 -14.34 -2.49
CA GLY A 84 2.40 -15.78 -2.58
C GLY A 84 1.80 -16.38 -3.85
N ALA A 85 2.53 -17.33 -4.45
CA ALA A 85 2.04 -18.13 -5.56
C ALA A 85 0.73 -18.86 -5.17
N PRO A 86 -0.10 -19.29 -6.13
CA PRO A 86 -1.37 -19.96 -5.81
C PRO A 86 -1.22 -21.14 -4.83
N GLU A 87 -0.15 -21.93 -4.97
CA GLU A 87 0.18 -23.07 -4.11
C GLU A 87 0.75 -22.67 -2.74
N HIS A 88 1.16 -21.41 -2.58
CA HIS A 88 1.73 -20.83 -1.36
C HIS A 88 1.12 -19.46 -1.07
N GLY A 89 -0.20 -19.36 -1.08
CA GLY A 89 -0.92 -18.09 -0.98
C GLY A 89 -0.53 -17.27 0.25
N THR A 90 -0.46 -15.95 0.08
CA THR A 90 -0.33 -15.03 1.21
C THR A 90 -1.56 -15.15 2.10
N PRO A 91 -1.41 -15.35 3.43
CA PRO A 91 -2.53 -15.44 4.36
C PRO A 91 -3.41 -14.19 4.31
N LEU A 92 -4.67 -14.38 3.91
CA LEU A 92 -5.67 -13.31 3.88
C LEU A 92 -6.24 -13.04 5.26
N GLY A 93 -6.85 -11.87 5.44
CA GLY A 93 -7.55 -11.46 6.65
C GLY A 93 -6.94 -10.25 7.33
N ASN A 94 -7.36 -10.06 8.59
CA ASN A 94 -6.83 -9.00 9.44
C ASN A 94 -5.68 -9.53 10.29
N HIS A 95 -4.61 -8.77 10.30
CA HIS A 95 -3.36 -9.07 10.98
C HIS A 95 -2.85 -7.84 11.71
N THR A 96 -1.72 -8.00 12.40
CA THR A 96 -1.02 -6.91 13.09
C THR A 96 0.49 -7.10 12.88
N ALA A 97 1.23 -6.02 12.72
CA ALA A 97 2.70 -6.06 12.72
C ALA A 97 3.17 -6.47 14.12
N TYR A 98 3.66 -7.71 14.29
CA TYR A 98 4.07 -8.17 15.63
C TYR A 98 5.56 -8.41 15.77
N ALA A 99 6.32 -8.49 14.67
CA ALA A 99 7.77 -8.56 14.71
C ALA A 99 8.39 -7.73 13.58
N ARG A 100 9.57 -7.16 13.85
CA ARG A 100 10.34 -6.38 12.87
C ARG A 100 11.81 -6.77 12.96
N ILE A 101 12.40 -7.15 11.83
CA ILE A 101 13.80 -7.58 11.75
C ILE A 101 14.44 -6.94 10.52
N ARG A 102 15.33 -5.97 10.69
CA ARG A 102 15.93 -5.24 9.56
C ARG A 102 16.72 -6.16 8.64
N ASN A 103 17.56 -7.03 9.21
CA ASN A 103 18.49 -7.89 8.49
C ASN A 103 18.05 -9.36 8.52
N LYS A 104 16.78 -9.62 8.15
CA LYS A 104 16.22 -10.97 8.11
C LYS A 104 16.78 -11.76 6.93
N ARG A 105 17.08 -13.05 7.17
CA ARG A 105 17.31 -14.04 6.14
C ARG A 105 16.31 -15.18 6.24
N SER A 106 15.96 -15.77 5.12
CA SER A 106 15.09 -16.95 5.09
C SER A 106 15.74 -18.12 5.82
N MET A 107 14.97 -18.82 6.62
CA MET A 107 15.41 -20.08 7.25
C MET A 107 15.25 -21.28 6.30
N SER A 108 14.27 -21.23 5.41
CA SER A 108 13.86 -22.35 4.56
C SER A 108 14.45 -22.31 3.14
N TYR A 109 14.86 -21.12 2.67
CA TYR A 109 15.26 -20.91 1.26
C TYR A 109 16.69 -20.37 1.17
N GLY A 110 17.66 -21.21 1.56
CA GLY A 110 19.08 -20.92 1.35
C GLY A 110 19.59 -19.62 1.97
N LYS A 111 19.00 -19.18 3.09
CA LYS A 111 19.35 -17.91 3.74
C LYS A 111 19.17 -16.67 2.85
N TYR A 112 18.24 -16.71 1.89
CA TYR A 112 17.95 -15.59 1.00
C TYR A 112 17.60 -14.32 1.80
N PRO A 113 18.11 -13.13 1.44
CA PRO A 113 17.91 -11.92 2.21
C PRO A 113 16.46 -11.40 2.07
N MET A 114 15.88 -11.00 3.18
CA MET A 114 14.57 -10.40 3.30
C MET A 114 14.67 -9.11 4.12
N PRO A 115 15.31 -8.05 3.58
CA PRO A 115 15.57 -6.82 4.31
C PRO A 115 14.27 -6.10 4.70
N PHE A 116 14.30 -5.40 5.82
CA PHE A 116 13.17 -4.63 6.34
C PHE A 116 11.92 -5.49 6.59
N TRP A 117 12.14 -6.67 7.17
CA TRP A 117 11.08 -7.63 7.49
C TRP A 117 10.10 -7.09 8.52
N VAL A 118 8.81 -7.04 8.16
CA VAL A 118 7.69 -6.77 9.06
C VAL A 118 6.76 -7.97 9.04
N GLU A 119 6.75 -8.73 10.13
CA GLU A 119 6.01 -9.98 10.26
C GLU A 119 4.56 -9.72 10.67
N PHE A 120 3.61 -10.38 10.00
CA PHE A 120 2.19 -10.28 10.30
C PHE A 120 1.56 -11.63 10.69
N LYS A 121 2.24 -12.73 10.42
CA LYS A 121 1.89 -14.09 10.84
C LYS A 121 3.20 -14.89 10.92
N PRO A 122 3.33 -15.91 11.82
CA PRO A 122 4.55 -16.71 11.92
C PRO A 122 5.06 -17.19 10.55
N GLY A 123 6.26 -16.73 10.17
CA GLY A 123 6.89 -17.05 8.88
C GLY A 123 6.40 -16.24 7.69
N TYR A 124 5.44 -15.32 7.84
CA TYR A 124 4.91 -14.47 6.78
C TYR A 124 5.12 -13.00 7.10
N GLY A 125 5.67 -12.26 6.15
CA GLY A 125 5.96 -10.84 6.36
C GLY A 125 6.10 -10.06 5.06
N PHE A 126 6.14 -8.74 5.21
CA PHE A 126 6.54 -7.80 4.17
C PHE A 126 8.05 -7.64 4.21
N HIS A 127 8.70 -7.57 3.06
CA HIS A 127 10.15 -7.36 2.98
C HIS A 127 10.57 -6.81 1.61
N GLY A 128 11.75 -6.20 1.52
CA GLY A 128 12.36 -5.82 0.25
C GLY A 128 12.79 -7.04 -0.56
N GLY A 129 12.56 -7.02 -1.87
CA GLY A 129 12.91 -8.13 -2.73
C GLY A 129 12.56 -7.89 -4.20
N TRP A 130 12.73 -8.94 -5.01
CA TRP A 130 12.30 -8.93 -6.41
C TRP A 130 10.78 -8.98 -6.49
N VAL A 131 10.20 -7.99 -7.16
CA VAL A 131 8.76 -7.89 -7.40
C VAL A 131 8.45 -8.42 -8.80
N HIS A 132 7.58 -9.41 -8.86
CA HIS A 132 7.18 -10.03 -10.12
C HIS A 132 5.79 -9.57 -10.56
N ALA A 133 5.53 -9.58 -11.85
CA ALA A 133 4.23 -9.25 -12.43
C ALA A 133 3.13 -10.27 -12.04
N VAL A 134 3.54 -11.40 -11.48
CA VAL A 134 2.67 -12.48 -10.98
C VAL A 134 2.99 -12.77 -9.52
N ASN A 135 2.04 -13.38 -8.81
CA ASN A 135 2.26 -13.90 -7.47
C ASN A 135 3.21 -15.10 -7.54
N LYS A 136 4.38 -15.00 -6.87
CA LYS A 136 5.47 -15.98 -7.02
C LYS A 136 6.26 -16.21 -5.74
N SER A 137 5.90 -15.62 -4.61
CA SER A 137 6.56 -15.87 -3.34
C SER A 137 6.00 -17.13 -2.67
N HIS A 138 6.62 -17.55 -1.57
CA HIS A 138 6.12 -18.61 -0.70
C HIS A 138 5.18 -18.05 0.40
N GLY A 139 4.41 -17.00 0.07
CA GLY A 139 3.44 -16.38 0.94
C GLY A 139 3.84 -15.03 1.52
N CYS A 140 5.11 -14.64 1.45
CA CYS A 140 5.54 -13.30 1.84
C CYS A 140 5.09 -12.24 0.84
N VAL A 141 5.03 -10.98 1.27
CA VAL A 141 4.76 -9.83 0.43
C VAL A 141 6.07 -9.13 0.10
N ARG A 142 6.45 -9.17 -1.17
CA ARG A 142 7.68 -8.53 -1.65
C ARG A 142 7.40 -7.10 -2.08
N LEU A 143 8.18 -6.19 -1.53
CA LEU A 143 8.16 -4.76 -1.85
C LEU A 143 9.40 -4.38 -2.67
N PRO A 144 9.31 -3.36 -3.55
CA PRO A 144 10.48 -2.83 -4.23
C PRO A 144 11.59 -2.44 -3.24
N TRP A 145 12.85 -2.65 -3.64
CA TRP A 145 14.01 -2.43 -2.76
C TRP A 145 14.06 -1.02 -2.16
N ASN A 146 13.74 0.01 -2.95
CA ASN A 146 13.76 1.41 -2.48
C ASN A 146 12.53 1.76 -1.62
N VAL A 147 11.49 0.96 -1.67
CA VAL A 147 10.23 1.19 -0.94
C VAL A 147 10.22 0.47 0.41
N ALA A 148 10.89 -0.66 0.51
CA ALA A 148 10.92 -1.45 1.74
C ALA A 148 11.38 -0.67 2.99
N PRO A 149 12.43 0.18 2.96
CA PRO A 149 12.79 1.03 4.10
C PRO A 149 11.70 2.05 4.45
N LYS A 150 10.99 2.59 3.46
CA LYS A 150 9.88 3.54 3.67
C LYS A 150 8.69 2.86 4.36
N PHE A 151 8.34 1.66 3.89
CA PHE A 151 7.32 0.83 4.54
C PHE A 151 7.71 0.50 5.99
N TRP A 152 8.97 0.13 6.22
CA TRP A 152 9.50 -0.14 7.54
C TRP A 152 9.32 1.04 8.50
N GLU A 153 9.65 2.25 8.08
CA GLU A 153 9.51 3.46 8.92
C GLU A 153 8.04 3.82 9.20
N LEU A 154 7.14 3.54 8.26
CA LEU A 154 5.71 3.83 8.39
C LEU A 154 4.95 2.80 9.24
N VAL A 155 5.50 1.59 9.43
CA VAL A 155 4.78 0.44 9.98
C VAL A 155 5.47 -0.06 11.26
N PRO A 156 5.29 0.64 12.40
CA PRO A 156 5.77 0.18 13.70
C PRO A 156 5.02 -1.06 14.17
N LEU A 157 5.54 -1.69 15.24
CA LEU A 157 4.84 -2.79 15.92
C LEU A 157 3.44 -2.34 16.36
N GLY A 158 2.48 -3.24 16.27
CA GLY A 158 1.08 -2.97 16.59
C GLY A 158 0.27 -2.37 15.45
N THR A 159 0.88 -2.02 14.30
CA THR A 159 0.14 -1.49 13.13
C THR A 159 -0.84 -2.54 12.61
N PRO A 160 -2.15 -2.23 12.54
CA PRO A 160 -3.15 -3.11 11.94
C PRO A 160 -2.95 -3.24 10.43
N MET A 161 -3.18 -4.45 9.92
CA MET A 161 -3.02 -4.80 8.52
C MET A 161 -4.25 -5.56 8.02
N SER A 162 -4.73 -5.22 6.84
CA SER A 162 -5.79 -5.94 6.13
C SER A 162 -5.22 -6.46 4.81
N ILE A 163 -5.15 -7.78 4.65
CA ILE A 163 -4.67 -8.45 3.43
C ILE A 163 -5.88 -9.14 2.79
N LEU A 164 -6.34 -8.61 1.67
CA LEU A 164 -7.56 -9.06 1.00
C LEU A 164 -7.30 -9.32 -0.50
N PRO A 165 -8.19 -10.07 -1.18
CA PRO A 165 -8.11 -10.18 -2.63
C PRO A 165 -8.17 -8.82 -3.32
N ASN A 166 -9.05 -7.92 -2.87
CA ASN A 166 -9.19 -6.55 -3.37
C ASN A 166 -9.37 -5.57 -2.21
N GLN A 167 -9.00 -4.32 -2.42
CA GLN A 167 -9.19 -3.22 -1.48
C GLN A 167 -9.98 -2.09 -2.15
N PRO A 168 -10.75 -1.29 -1.40
CA PRO A 168 -11.45 -0.13 -1.97
C PRO A 168 -10.52 0.85 -2.70
N GLU A 169 -9.28 0.95 -2.27
CA GLU A 169 -8.23 1.80 -2.82
C GLU A 169 -7.85 1.41 -4.26
N ASP A 170 -8.12 0.17 -4.68
CA ASP A 170 -7.81 -0.32 -6.04
C ASP A 170 -8.50 0.50 -7.13
N ALA A 171 -9.74 0.95 -6.87
CA ALA A 171 -10.53 1.74 -7.82
C ALA A 171 -10.13 3.23 -7.87
N THR A 172 -9.33 3.69 -6.92
CA THR A 172 -8.95 5.10 -6.74
C THR A 172 -7.45 5.30 -6.86
N ILE A 173 -6.75 5.39 -5.73
CA ILE A 173 -5.30 5.63 -5.68
C ILE A 173 -4.48 4.45 -6.23
N GLY A 174 -5.05 3.26 -6.24
CA GLY A 174 -4.45 2.04 -6.77
C GLY A 174 -4.70 1.78 -8.26
N LYS A 175 -5.59 2.55 -8.91
CA LYS A 175 -6.02 2.29 -10.28
C LYS A 175 -4.90 2.24 -11.32
N ASN A 176 -3.86 3.04 -11.12
CA ASN A 176 -2.75 3.17 -12.06
C ASN A 176 -1.41 2.70 -11.48
N ILE A 177 -1.43 1.83 -10.48
CA ILE A 177 -0.20 1.23 -9.94
C ILE A 177 0.49 0.42 -11.05
N PRO A 178 1.79 0.65 -11.32
CA PRO A 178 2.50 -0.10 -12.34
C PRO A 178 2.67 -1.56 -11.91
N ARG A 179 2.53 -2.47 -12.86
CA ARG A 179 2.87 -3.88 -12.67
C ARG A 179 4.38 -4.04 -12.90
N LEU A 180 5.14 -4.20 -11.83
CA LEU A 180 6.59 -4.42 -11.93
C LEU A 180 6.88 -5.88 -12.30
N ASN A 181 8.03 -6.09 -12.97
CA ASN A 181 8.48 -7.44 -13.31
C ASN A 181 10.00 -7.54 -13.27
N ASP A 182 10.52 -8.11 -12.19
CA ASP A 182 11.94 -8.37 -12.01
C ASP A 182 12.39 -9.74 -12.57
N ALA A 183 11.54 -10.45 -13.35
CA ALA A 183 11.86 -11.79 -13.82
C ALA A 183 13.13 -11.85 -14.69
N ALA A 184 13.42 -10.78 -15.42
CA ALA A 184 14.61 -10.64 -16.26
C ALA A 184 15.71 -9.78 -15.60
N ALA A 185 15.46 -9.23 -14.40
CA ALA A 185 16.46 -8.43 -13.71
C ALA A 185 17.61 -9.32 -13.21
N PRO A 186 18.87 -8.94 -13.43
CA PRO A 186 20.00 -9.71 -12.90
C PRO A 186 19.94 -9.68 -11.36
N GLU A 187 20.34 -10.78 -10.73
CA GLU A 187 20.49 -10.80 -9.28
C GLU A 187 21.58 -9.82 -8.82
N TRP A 188 21.54 -9.47 -7.54
CA TRP A 188 22.66 -8.76 -6.92
C TRP A 188 23.93 -9.63 -7.05
N PRO A 189 25.11 -9.01 -7.23
CA PRO A 189 26.37 -9.75 -7.20
C PRO A 189 26.48 -10.62 -5.95
N GLN A 190 27.09 -11.80 -6.06
CA GLN A 190 27.18 -12.77 -4.97
C GLN A 190 27.79 -12.17 -3.68
N ASN A 191 28.82 -11.31 -3.83
CA ASN A 191 29.46 -10.59 -2.73
C ASN A 191 28.57 -9.49 -2.11
N VAL A 192 27.41 -9.19 -2.69
CA VAL A 192 26.37 -8.34 -2.11
C VAL A 192 25.27 -9.21 -1.50
N LEU A 193 24.72 -10.13 -2.30
CA LEU A 193 23.56 -10.95 -1.93
C LEU A 193 23.79 -11.79 -0.67
N TRP A 194 24.98 -12.42 -0.55
CA TRP A 194 25.30 -13.35 0.53
C TRP A 194 26.06 -12.74 1.70
N THR A 195 26.33 -11.44 1.67
CA THR A 195 26.92 -10.67 2.77
C THR A 195 25.92 -9.68 3.35
N ASP A 196 26.29 -9.01 4.44
CA ASP A 196 25.43 -8.00 5.05
C ASP A 196 25.26 -6.75 4.18
N ARG A 197 26.06 -6.58 3.14
CA ARG A 197 25.94 -5.46 2.19
C ARG A 197 24.55 -5.33 1.58
N VAL A 198 23.84 -6.46 1.37
CA VAL A 198 22.46 -6.46 0.82
C VAL A 198 21.47 -5.71 1.71
N PHE A 199 21.71 -5.64 3.01
CA PHE A 199 20.84 -4.92 3.95
C PHE A 199 21.12 -3.41 3.98
N HIS A 200 22.18 -2.96 3.33
CA HIS A 200 22.67 -1.59 3.32
C HIS A 200 22.57 -0.91 1.94
N ILE A 201 22.05 -1.59 0.93
CA ILE A 201 21.95 -1.06 -0.45
C ILE A 201 21.07 0.18 -0.59
N THR A 202 20.22 0.45 0.39
CA THR A 202 19.33 1.61 0.43
C THR A 202 19.73 2.64 1.48
N ASP A 203 20.85 2.45 2.18
CA ASP A 203 21.32 3.39 3.19
C ASP A 203 21.62 4.75 2.57
N GLY A 204 21.32 5.81 3.30
CA GLY A 204 21.47 7.20 2.82
C GLY A 204 20.38 7.69 1.88
N LYS A 205 19.46 6.83 1.42
CA LYS A 205 18.33 7.27 0.60
C LYS A 205 17.29 8.01 1.46
N LYS A 206 16.69 9.06 0.87
CA LYS A 206 15.61 9.81 1.51
C LYS A 206 14.40 8.91 1.74
N ILE A 207 13.92 8.83 2.97
CA ILE A 207 12.78 8.00 3.34
C ILE A 207 11.47 8.71 3.02
N PHE A 208 11.29 9.96 3.45
CA PHE A 208 10.06 10.70 3.28
C PHE A 208 10.21 11.82 2.25
N ALA A 209 9.17 12.02 1.46
CA ALA A 209 9.00 13.23 0.67
C ALA A 209 8.73 14.43 1.61
N ASP A 210 9.17 15.59 1.18
CA ASP A 210 8.90 16.86 1.89
C ASP A 210 7.46 17.26 1.68
#